data_8e9a9f118e90916209ab48726de1f076
#
_entry.id   8e9a9f118e90916209ab48726de1f076
#
_cell.length_a   1.000
_cell.length_b   1.000
_cell.length_c   1.000
_cell.angle_alpha   90.00
_cell.angle_beta   90.00
_cell.angle_gamma   90.00
#
_symmetry.space_group_name_H-M   'P 1'
#
loop_
_entity.id
_entity.type
_entity.pdbx_description
1 polymer ?
#
loop_
_entity_poly.entity_id
_entity_poly.type
_entity_poly.pdbx_seq_one_letter_code
_entity_poly.pdbx_strand_id
1 'polypeptide(L)'
;TLLIAERCEVEFDTKANYMPVFPTPEGEDETSWLIKEVASGLAYRYPDGVPDHVRKQADYELDVIISMGFPGYFLVVADFINWAKENGIRVGPGRGSGAGSMVAYALRITDLDPLKHGLIFERFLNPDRVSMPDFDVDFDDRRRSEVIDYVTRKYGDERVTMIVTYGTIKTKQALKDSARVMDQPFSMGESLTKALPPAVMAKDIPLKDIEDPAAPRYGEAAPFRELIATDPVAKEVFETAKGLEGLKRQWGVHAAGVIMSSVPVIDVIPIMRRLQDGQVITQ
;
A
#
# COMPACT_ATOMS: atom_id res chain seq x y z
N THR A 1 26.58 -14.48 16.03
CA THR A 1 25.83 -13.47 15.23
C THR A 1 26.80 -12.57 14.45
N LEU A 2 27.79 -11.91 15.10
CA LEU A 2 28.74 -11.01 14.43
C LEU A 2 29.52 -11.72 13.31
N LEU A 3 30.07 -12.91 13.55
CA LEU A 3 30.79 -13.72 12.55
C LEU A 3 29.90 -14.10 11.34
N ILE A 4 28.58 -14.19 11.52
CA ILE A 4 27.66 -14.43 10.41
C ILE A 4 27.45 -13.12 9.64
N ALA A 5 27.28 -12.01 10.35
CA ALA A 5 27.10 -10.69 9.71
C ALA A 5 28.33 -10.30 8.87
N GLU A 6 29.55 -10.57 9.36
CA GLU A 6 30.81 -10.32 8.64
C GLU A 6 30.94 -11.12 7.33
N ARG A 7 30.18 -12.21 7.18
CA ARG A 7 30.17 -13.07 5.98
C ARG A 7 29.09 -12.67 4.99
N CYS A 8 28.23 -11.69 5.34
CA CYS A 8 27.12 -11.25 4.50
C CYS A 8 27.47 -9.89 3.89
N GLU A 9 27.50 -9.86 2.56
CA GLU A 9 27.59 -8.64 1.77
C GLU A 9 26.24 -8.45 1.10
N VAL A 10 25.43 -7.52 1.61
CA VAL A 10 24.08 -7.26 1.09
C VAL A 10 23.97 -5.79 0.74
N GLU A 11 23.70 -5.53 -0.52
CA GLU A 11 23.40 -4.19 -1.03
C GLU A 11 21.99 -4.17 -1.58
N PHE A 12 21.26 -3.08 -1.33
CA PHE A 12 19.95 -2.85 -1.91
C PHE A 12 20.07 -1.92 -3.12
N ASP A 13 19.72 -2.42 -4.30
CA ASP A 13 19.61 -1.59 -5.49
C ASP A 13 18.29 -0.78 -5.43
N THR A 14 18.38 0.44 -4.92
CA THR A 14 17.24 1.36 -4.79
C THR A 14 16.82 1.99 -6.12
N LYS A 15 17.56 1.75 -7.22
CA LYS A 15 17.26 2.28 -8.57
C LYS A 15 16.67 1.21 -9.48
N ALA A 16 16.76 -0.06 -9.11
CA ALA A 16 16.21 -1.15 -9.92
C ALA A 16 14.69 -1.03 -10.04
N ASN A 17 14.19 -1.25 -11.24
CA ASN A 17 12.77 -1.33 -11.53
C ASN A 17 12.43 -2.77 -11.91
N TYR A 18 11.63 -3.42 -11.08
CA TYR A 18 11.17 -4.79 -11.29
C TYR A 18 9.71 -4.86 -11.75
N MET A 19 9.27 -3.86 -12.51
CA MET A 19 7.91 -3.85 -13.04
C MET A 19 7.65 -5.09 -13.90
N PRO A 20 6.52 -5.78 -13.74
CA PRO A 20 6.18 -6.95 -14.55
C PRO A 20 6.10 -6.56 -16.03
N VAL A 21 6.57 -7.45 -16.88
CA VAL A 21 6.50 -7.30 -18.35
C VAL A 21 5.13 -7.80 -18.80
N PHE A 22 4.40 -6.95 -19.54
CA PHE A 22 3.13 -7.35 -20.11
C PHE A 22 3.36 -8.24 -21.34
N PRO A 23 2.71 -9.43 -21.42
CA PRO A 23 2.85 -10.30 -22.59
C PRO A 23 2.10 -9.69 -23.78
N THR A 24 2.82 -9.10 -24.70
CA THR A 24 2.29 -8.52 -25.95
C THR A 24 2.11 -9.58 -27.03
N PRO A 25 1.21 -9.38 -28.00
CA PRO A 25 1.12 -10.22 -29.20
C PRO A 25 2.42 -10.24 -30.02
N GLU A 26 2.59 -11.28 -30.84
CA GLU A 26 3.76 -11.41 -31.71
C GLU A 26 3.94 -10.21 -32.64
N GLY A 27 5.15 -9.65 -32.65
CA GLY A 27 5.50 -8.46 -33.43
C GLY A 27 5.19 -7.11 -32.79
N GLU A 28 4.65 -7.11 -31.54
CA GLU A 28 4.39 -5.90 -30.75
C GLU A 28 5.33 -5.80 -29.55
N ASP A 29 5.63 -4.57 -29.16
CA ASP A 29 6.18 -4.25 -27.85
C ASP A 29 5.11 -3.56 -26.98
N GLU A 30 5.43 -3.30 -25.72
CA GLU A 30 4.48 -2.67 -24.79
C GLU A 30 4.05 -1.27 -25.26
N THR A 31 4.92 -0.54 -25.95
CA THR A 31 4.62 0.80 -26.46
C THR A 31 3.64 0.75 -27.62
N SER A 32 3.96 -0.05 -28.64
CA SER A 32 3.09 -0.19 -29.81
C SER A 32 1.74 -0.78 -29.46
N TRP A 33 1.73 -1.75 -28.50
CA TRP A 33 0.51 -2.35 -28.03
C TRP A 33 -0.35 -1.38 -27.23
N LEU A 34 0.25 -0.57 -26.33
CA LEU A 34 -0.47 0.47 -25.59
C LEU A 34 -1.17 1.45 -26.51
N ILE A 35 -0.49 1.94 -27.56
CA ILE A 35 -1.05 2.88 -28.53
C ILE A 35 -2.29 2.26 -29.21
N LYS A 36 -2.24 0.99 -29.61
CA LYS A 36 -3.36 0.27 -30.23
C LYS A 36 -4.54 0.09 -29.30
N GLU A 37 -4.26 -0.33 -28.05
CA GLU A 37 -5.28 -0.50 -27.03
C GLU A 37 -5.99 0.83 -26.67
N VAL A 38 -5.23 1.93 -26.59
CA VAL A 38 -5.80 3.26 -26.36
C VAL A 38 -6.67 3.70 -27.54
N ALA A 39 -6.21 3.50 -28.78
CA ALA A 39 -7.01 3.84 -29.97
C ALA A 39 -8.33 3.04 -30.02
N SER A 40 -8.27 1.74 -29.72
CA SER A 40 -9.44 0.87 -29.59
C SER A 40 -10.38 1.31 -28.47
N GLY A 41 -9.80 1.64 -27.32
CA GLY A 41 -10.56 2.11 -26.15
C GLY A 41 -11.25 3.47 -26.39
N LEU A 42 -10.60 4.39 -27.07
CA LEU A 42 -11.22 5.66 -27.47
C LEU A 42 -12.40 5.44 -28.41
N ALA A 43 -12.26 4.54 -29.41
CA ALA A 43 -13.36 4.20 -30.30
C ALA A 43 -14.53 3.57 -29.54
N TYR A 44 -14.25 2.74 -28.53
CA TYR A 44 -15.28 2.19 -27.65
C TYR A 44 -16.00 3.26 -26.79
N ARG A 45 -15.26 4.23 -26.25
CA ARG A 45 -15.81 5.31 -25.40
C ARG A 45 -16.57 6.38 -26.21
N TYR A 46 -16.21 6.57 -27.47
CA TYR A 46 -16.77 7.57 -28.36
C TYR A 46 -17.25 6.93 -29.70
N PRO A 47 -18.35 6.16 -29.65
CA PRO A 47 -18.84 5.39 -30.83
C PRO A 47 -19.26 6.28 -32.00
N ASP A 48 -19.66 7.52 -31.74
CA ASP A 48 -20.04 8.51 -32.77
C ASP A 48 -18.84 9.27 -33.36
N GLY A 49 -17.62 8.89 -32.96
CA GLY A 49 -16.37 9.50 -33.38
C GLY A 49 -15.63 10.19 -32.23
N VAL A 50 -14.31 10.00 -32.18
CA VAL A 50 -13.46 10.59 -31.15
C VAL A 50 -13.26 12.09 -31.42
N PRO A 51 -13.68 13.00 -30.52
CA PRO A 51 -13.48 14.43 -30.69
C PRO A 51 -11.99 14.80 -30.75
N ASP A 52 -11.64 15.83 -31.55
CA ASP A 52 -10.25 16.25 -31.72
C ASP A 52 -9.53 16.61 -30.42
N HIS A 53 -10.23 17.26 -29.48
CA HIS A 53 -9.64 17.62 -28.19
C HIS A 53 -9.35 16.40 -27.32
N VAL A 54 -10.17 15.35 -27.40
CA VAL A 54 -9.95 14.07 -26.71
C VAL A 54 -8.73 13.36 -27.28
N ARG A 55 -8.64 13.31 -28.63
CA ARG A 55 -7.49 12.72 -29.32
C ARG A 55 -6.19 13.40 -28.94
N LYS A 56 -6.16 14.74 -29.01
CA LYS A 56 -4.98 15.52 -28.63
C LYS A 56 -4.55 15.29 -27.19
N GLN A 57 -5.51 15.17 -26.27
CA GLN A 57 -5.20 14.87 -24.88
C GLN A 57 -4.63 13.46 -24.72
N ALA A 58 -5.22 12.46 -25.37
CA ALA A 58 -4.74 11.09 -25.33
C ALA A 58 -3.32 10.94 -25.94
N ASP A 59 -3.06 11.61 -27.06
CA ASP A 59 -1.74 11.62 -27.69
C ASP A 59 -0.69 12.26 -26.78
N TYR A 60 -1.00 13.40 -26.15
CA TYR A 60 -0.14 14.04 -25.16
C TYR A 60 0.17 13.14 -23.97
N GLU A 61 -0.85 12.49 -23.41
CA GLU A 61 -0.67 11.57 -22.28
C GLU A 61 0.16 10.33 -22.68
N LEU A 62 -0.06 9.78 -23.87
CA LEU A 62 0.74 8.68 -24.41
C LEU A 62 2.22 9.06 -24.51
N ASP A 63 2.53 10.25 -25.06
CA ASP A 63 3.91 10.74 -25.16
C ASP A 63 4.57 10.82 -23.76
N VAL A 64 3.86 11.31 -22.76
CA VAL A 64 4.36 11.38 -21.39
C VAL A 64 4.56 9.98 -20.79
N ILE A 65 3.57 9.09 -20.92
CA ILE A 65 3.63 7.72 -20.39
C ILE A 65 4.79 6.93 -21.01
N ILE A 66 4.97 7.07 -22.33
CA ILE A 66 6.04 6.39 -23.07
C ILE A 66 7.41 6.95 -22.67
N SER A 67 7.55 8.28 -22.62
CA SER A 67 8.82 8.92 -22.27
C SER A 67 9.28 8.61 -20.84
N MET A 68 8.32 8.39 -19.94
CA MET A 68 8.59 8.00 -18.55
C MET A 68 8.79 6.48 -18.36
N GLY A 69 8.59 5.66 -19.39
CA GLY A 69 8.81 4.20 -19.37
C GLY A 69 7.71 3.41 -18.67
N PHE A 70 6.45 3.88 -18.71
CA PHE A 70 5.32 3.24 -18.04
C PHE A 70 4.28 2.54 -18.94
N PRO A 71 4.53 2.23 -20.23
CA PRO A 71 3.56 1.50 -21.05
C PRO A 71 3.13 0.18 -20.43
N GLY A 72 4.08 -0.64 -19.97
CA GLY A 72 3.81 -1.92 -19.33
C GLY A 72 2.95 -1.81 -18.08
N TYR A 73 3.19 -0.78 -17.26
CA TYR A 73 2.38 -0.52 -16.07
C TYR A 73 0.89 -0.31 -16.40
N PHE A 74 0.60 0.55 -17.38
CA PHE A 74 -0.78 0.79 -17.82
C PHE A 74 -1.43 -0.47 -18.40
N LEU A 75 -0.69 -1.24 -19.19
CA LEU A 75 -1.19 -2.50 -19.77
C LEU A 75 -1.50 -3.54 -18.69
N VAL A 76 -0.61 -3.72 -17.73
CA VAL A 76 -0.81 -4.66 -16.60
C VAL A 76 -2.03 -4.26 -15.76
N VAL A 77 -2.17 -2.96 -15.45
CA VAL A 77 -3.32 -2.48 -14.67
C VAL A 77 -4.62 -2.63 -15.46
N ALA A 78 -4.62 -2.28 -16.74
CA ALA A 78 -5.78 -2.45 -17.61
C ALA A 78 -6.20 -3.93 -17.72
N ASP A 79 -5.23 -4.82 -17.79
CA ASP A 79 -5.45 -6.26 -17.94
C ASP A 79 -6.27 -6.84 -16.79
N PHE A 80 -5.80 -6.72 -15.55
CA PHE A 80 -6.51 -7.34 -14.42
C PHE A 80 -7.85 -6.64 -14.12
N ILE A 81 -7.96 -5.32 -14.40
CA ILE A 81 -9.22 -4.59 -14.24
C ILE A 81 -10.25 -5.08 -15.27
N ASN A 82 -9.85 -5.16 -16.54
CA ASN A 82 -10.75 -5.62 -17.60
C ASN A 82 -11.13 -7.09 -17.41
N TRP A 83 -10.18 -7.95 -17.02
CA TRP A 83 -10.47 -9.32 -16.67
C TRP A 83 -11.54 -9.41 -15.54
N ALA A 84 -11.41 -8.60 -14.51
CA ALA A 84 -12.37 -8.56 -13.42
C ALA A 84 -13.76 -8.14 -13.93
N LYS A 85 -13.84 -7.06 -14.72
CA LYS A 85 -15.09 -6.56 -15.31
C LYS A 85 -15.76 -7.63 -16.21
N GLU A 86 -14.98 -8.32 -17.03
CA GLU A 86 -15.46 -9.37 -17.95
C GLU A 86 -15.94 -10.64 -17.23
N ASN A 87 -15.41 -10.89 -16.02
CA ASN A 87 -15.84 -11.99 -15.16
C ASN A 87 -16.93 -11.56 -14.16
N GLY A 88 -17.56 -10.40 -14.36
CA GLY A 88 -18.66 -9.91 -13.55
C GLY A 88 -18.27 -9.51 -12.12
N ILE A 89 -16.98 -9.23 -11.88
CA ILE A 89 -16.51 -8.68 -10.62
C ILE A 89 -16.65 -7.16 -10.69
N ARG A 90 -17.32 -6.56 -9.71
CA ARG A 90 -17.48 -5.11 -9.66
C ARG A 90 -16.15 -4.43 -9.39
N VAL A 91 -15.85 -3.42 -10.20
CA VAL A 91 -14.69 -2.56 -10.06
C VAL A 91 -15.17 -1.12 -9.87
N GLY A 92 -14.57 -0.39 -8.96
CA GLY A 92 -14.87 1.02 -8.74
C GLY A 92 -14.53 1.89 -9.96
N PRO A 93 -15.16 3.05 -10.11
CA PRO A 93 -15.00 3.92 -11.31
C PRO A 93 -13.63 4.59 -11.40
N GLY A 94 -12.76 4.37 -10.43
CA GLY A 94 -11.48 5.04 -10.27
C GLY A 94 -11.52 6.11 -9.18
N ARG A 95 -10.40 6.30 -8.52
CA ARG A 95 -10.18 7.32 -7.48
C ARG A 95 -8.74 7.83 -7.52
N GLY A 96 -8.45 8.86 -6.71
CA GLY A 96 -7.11 9.45 -6.66
C GLY A 96 -6.77 10.22 -7.94
N SER A 97 -5.48 10.44 -8.16
CA SER A 97 -4.96 11.22 -9.30
C SER A 97 -5.10 10.51 -10.64
N GLY A 98 -5.10 9.17 -10.64
CA GLY A 98 -5.25 8.35 -11.85
C GLY A 98 -6.57 8.56 -12.61
N ALA A 99 -7.61 9.03 -11.91
CA ALA A 99 -8.88 9.40 -12.54
C ALA A 99 -8.75 10.58 -13.52
N GLY A 100 -7.63 11.34 -13.47
CA GLY A 100 -7.36 12.45 -14.40
C GLY A 100 -6.78 12.04 -15.75
N SER A 101 -6.53 10.74 -16.00
CA SER A 101 -5.93 10.25 -17.23
C SER A 101 -6.97 9.84 -18.27
N MET A 102 -6.89 10.43 -19.47
CA MET A 102 -7.68 10.02 -20.65
C MET A 102 -7.25 8.65 -21.15
N VAL A 103 -5.96 8.32 -21.08
CA VAL A 103 -5.43 6.99 -21.42
C VAL A 103 -6.02 5.94 -20.47
N ALA A 104 -6.06 6.21 -19.16
CA ALA A 104 -6.69 5.31 -18.20
C ALA A 104 -8.20 5.12 -18.46
N TYR A 105 -8.89 6.18 -18.86
CA TYR A 105 -10.29 6.11 -19.25
C TYR A 105 -10.50 5.30 -20.53
N ALA A 106 -9.67 5.49 -21.55
CA ALA A 106 -9.70 4.72 -22.78
C ALA A 106 -9.47 3.22 -22.50
N LEU A 107 -8.48 2.87 -21.70
CA LEU A 107 -8.13 1.50 -21.32
C LEU A 107 -9.15 0.85 -20.37
N ARG A 108 -10.23 1.55 -19.99
CA ARG A 108 -11.23 1.09 -19.03
C ARG A 108 -10.67 0.85 -17.61
N ILE A 109 -9.52 1.42 -17.29
CA ILE A 109 -8.99 1.46 -15.91
C ILE A 109 -9.91 2.31 -15.04
N THR A 110 -10.34 3.46 -15.56
CA THR A 110 -11.32 4.35 -14.92
C THR A 110 -12.60 4.44 -15.76
N ASP A 111 -13.70 4.84 -15.12
CA ASP A 111 -15.00 4.98 -15.77
C ASP A 111 -15.56 6.41 -15.70
N LEU A 112 -14.71 7.38 -15.30
CA LEU A 112 -14.99 8.82 -15.31
C LEU A 112 -14.24 9.48 -16.45
N ASP A 113 -14.96 10.19 -17.33
CA ASP A 113 -14.34 10.99 -18.40
C ASP A 113 -13.62 12.20 -17.79
N PRO A 114 -12.27 12.25 -17.81
CA PRO A 114 -11.52 13.28 -17.10
C PRO A 114 -11.76 14.67 -17.68
N LEU A 115 -12.01 14.80 -18.98
CA LEU A 115 -12.23 16.10 -19.61
C LEU A 115 -13.58 16.69 -19.27
N LYS A 116 -14.62 15.87 -19.18
CA LYS A 116 -15.95 16.32 -18.72
C LYS A 116 -15.96 16.82 -17.28
N HIS A 117 -15.07 16.29 -16.46
CA HIS A 117 -14.97 16.65 -15.05
C HIS A 117 -13.83 17.64 -14.75
N GLY A 118 -13.12 18.12 -15.77
CA GLY A 118 -12.02 19.08 -15.62
C GLY A 118 -10.86 18.54 -14.76
N LEU A 119 -10.61 17.23 -14.80
CA LEU A 119 -9.53 16.60 -14.05
C LEU A 119 -8.20 16.84 -14.76
N ILE A 120 -7.12 16.91 -13.98
CA ILE A 120 -5.79 17.30 -14.47
C ILE A 120 -4.86 16.09 -14.45
N PHE A 121 -4.35 15.70 -15.62
CA PHE A 121 -3.44 14.58 -15.82
C PHE A 121 -2.09 14.76 -15.11
N GLU A 122 -1.55 15.98 -15.09
CA GLU A 122 -0.26 16.30 -14.48
C GLU A 122 -0.23 16.11 -12.95
N ARG A 123 -1.38 15.94 -12.33
CA ARG A 123 -1.48 15.50 -10.92
C ARG A 123 -1.17 14.01 -10.76
N PHE A 124 -1.34 13.24 -11.80
CA PHE A 124 -1.08 11.79 -11.84
C PHE A 124 0.33 11.50 -12.34
N LEU A 125 0.69 11.99 -13.52
CA LEU A 125 2.03 11.89 -14.09
C LEU A 125 2.53 13.27 -14.50
N ASN A 126 3.74 13.60 -14.06
CA ASN A 126 4.41 14.84 -14.41
C ASN A 126 5.88 14.54 -14.73
N PRO A 127 6.38 14.82 -15.95
CA PRO A 127 7.77 14.60 -16.33
C PRO A 127 8.77 15.33 -15.44
N ASP A 128 8.38 16.48 -14.87
CA ASP A 128 9.22 17.27 -13.97
C ASP A 128 9.33 16.66 -12.55
N ARG A 129 8.49 15.69 -12.26
CA ARG A 129 8.46 15.01 -10.96
C ARG A 129 8.55 13.51 -11.15
N VAL A 130 9.77 12.98 -11.01
CA VAL A 130 10.03 11.54 -11.10
C VAL A 130 9.36 10.81 -9.93
N SER A 131 8.14 10.33 -10.14
CA SER A 131 7.45 9.43 -9.23
C SER A 131 6.75 8.34 -10.04
N MET A 132 6.76 7.11 -9.53
CA MET A 132 5.98 6.05 -10.16
C MET A 132 4.47 6.36 -10.10
N PRO A 133 3.72 6.06 -11.18
CA PRO A 133 2.27 6.15 -11.13
C PRO A 133 1.70 5.18 -10.11
N ASP A 134 0.57 5.55 -9.49
CA ASP A 134 -0.13 4.72 -8.54
C ASP A 134 -1.63 4.75 -8.84
N PHE A 135 -2.19 3.59 -9.20
CA PHE A 135 -3.62 3.40 -9.35
C PHE A 135 -4.20 2.70 -8.13
N ASP A 136 -5.06 3.41 -7.43
CA ASP A 136 -5.91 2.83 -6.39
C ASP A 136 -7.13 2.17 -7.04
N VAL A 137 -7.26 0.85 -6.95
CA VAL A 137 -8.35 0.10 -7.56
C VAL A 137 -9.21 -0.57 -6.50
N ASP A 138 -10.51 -0.29 -6.55
CA ASP A 138 -11.49 -0.87 -5.64
C ASP A 138 -12.21 -2.04 -6.31
N PHE A 139 -12.11 -3.25 -5.73
CA PHE A 139 -12.82 -4.46 -6.17
C PHE A 139 -13.89 -4.88 -5.17
N ASP A 140 -14.90 -5.61 -5.61
CA ASP A 140 -15.84 -6.31 -4.72
C ASP A 140 -15.05 -7.17 -3.73
N ASP A 141 -15.21 -6.90 -2.44
CA ASP A 141 -14.44 -7.53 -1.35
C ASP A 141 -14.62 -9.05 -1.30
N ARG A 142 -15.79 -9.55 -1.70
CA ARG A 142 -16.10 -10.97 -1.72
C ARG A 142 -15.38 -11.74 -2.82
N ARG A 143 -14.97 -11.05 -3.90
CA ARG A 143 -14.38 -11.68 -5.09
C ARG A 143 -12.99 -11.16 -5.44
N ARG A 144 -12.41 -10.29 -4.60
CA ARG A 144 -11.06 -9.74 -4.78
C ARG A 144 -9.99 -10.83 -4.90
N SER A 145 -10.13 -11.93 -4.15
CA SER A 145 -9.20 -13.06 -4.23
C SER A 145 -9.10 -13.67 -5.63
N GLU A 146 -10.19 -13.71 -6.37
CA GLU A 146 -10.20 -14.23 -7.75
C GLU A 146 -9.32 -13.38 -8.70
N VAL A 147 -9.28 -12.06 -8.47
CA VAL A 147 -8.39 -11.16 -9.23
C VAL A 147 -6.93 -11.44 -8.90
N ILE A 148 -6.60 -11.66 -7.61
CA ILE A 148 -5.25 -12.03 -7.18
C ILE A 148 -4.84 -13.38 -7.79
N ASP A 149 -5.74 -14.36 -7.80
CA ASP A 149 -5.50 -15.66 -8.41
C ASP A 149 -5.28 -15.55 -9.93
N TYR A 150 -6.02 -14.67 -10.61
CA TYR A 150 -5.80 -14.40 -12.03
C TYR A 150 -4.41 -13.82 -12.29
N VAL A 151 -4.03 -12.78 -11.54
CA VAL A 151 -2.72 -12.15 -11.67
C VAL A 151 -1.60 -13.15 -11.39
N THR A 152 -1.74 -13.96 -10.33
CA THR A 152 -0.78 -15.00 -9.97
C THR A 152 -0.60 -16.02 -11.08
N ARG A 153 -1.70 -16.52 -11.66
CA ARG A 153 -1.63 -17.46 -12.79
C ARG A 153 -1.02 -16.87 -14.05
N LYS A 154 -1.32 -15.58 -14.34
CA LYS A 154 -0.85 -14.91 -15.57
C LYS A 154 0.61 -14.51 -15.50
N TYR A 155 1.05 -13.94 -14.40
CA TYR A 155 2.39 -13.37 -14.25
C TYR A 155 3.38 -14.29 -13.54
N GLY A 156 2.90 -15.39 -12.96
CA GLY A 156 3.71 -16.40 -12.28
C GLY A 156 3.63 -16.34 -10.76
N ASP A 157 3.49 -17.49 -10.11
CA ASP A 157 3.36 -17.62 -8.66
C ASP A 157 4.64 -17.26 -7.89
N GLU A 158 5.79 -17.31 -8.54
CA GLU A 158 7.08 -16.86 -8.00
C GLU A 158 7.29 -15.35 -8.09
N ARG A 159 6.47 -14.64 -8.90
CA ARG A 159 6.58 -13.20 -9.21
C ARG A 159 5.47 -12.36 -8.60
N VAL A 160 4.47 -13.01 -8.01
CA VAL A 160 3.33 -12.35 -7.37
C VAL A 160 3.28 -12.75 -5.91
N THR A 161 3.29 -11.77 -5.01
CA THR A 161 3.26 -12.03 -3.58
C THR A 161 2.53 -10.95 -2.82
N MET A 162 2.02 -11.31 -1.63
CA MET A 162 1.42 -10.33 -0.73
C MET A 162 2.49 -9.61 0.09
N ILE A 163 2.16 -8.43 0.59
CA ILE A 163 3.06 -7.62 1.40
C ILE A 163 2.87 -7.96 2.88
N VAL A 164 3.98 -8.19 3.59
CA VAL A 164 3.96 -8.32 5.05
C VAL A 164 3.69 -6.96 5.71
N THR A 165 2.99 -6.97 6.82
CA THR A 165 2.87 -5.83 7.73
C THR A 165 3.35 -6.20 9.11
N TYR A 166 3.92 -5.24 9.84
CA TYR A 166 4.35 -5.45 11.22
C TYR A 166 3.47 -4.63 12.17
N GLY A 167 2.75 -5.33 13.02
CA GLY A 167 2.06 -4.72 14.16
C GLY A 167 3.05 -4.30 15.24
N THR A 168 3.00 -3.03 15.64
CA THR A 168 3.80 -2.51 16.78
C THR A 168 2.96 -2.48 18.05
N ILE A 169 3.64 -2.62 19.19
CA ILE A 169 3.03 -2.45 20.51
C ILE A 169 2.67 -0.96 20.65
N LYS A 170 1.38 -0.69 20.84
CA LYS A 170 0.86 0.67 21.07
C LYS A 170 0.79 0.97 22.57
N THR A 171 0.62 2.24 22.92
CA THR A 171 0.58 2.78 24.28
C THR A 171 -0.20 1.92 25.27
N LYS A 172 -1.49 1.68 25.01
CA LYS A 172 -2.35 0.88 25.90
C LYS A 172 -1.90 -0.58 26.03
N GLN A 173 -1.43 -1.14 24.90
CA GLN A 173 -0.97 -2.52 24.88
C GLN A 173 0.36 -2.66 25.64
N ALA A 174 1.26 -1.68 25.50
CA ALA A 174 2.52 -1.66 26.25
C ALA A 174 2.29 -1.68 27.76
N LEU A 175 1.36 -0.87 28.26
CA LEU A 175 1.01 -0.84 29.68
C LEU A 175 0.41 -2.17 30.16
N LYS A 176 -0.51 -2.76 29.40
CA LYS A 176 -1.13 -4.05 29.74
C LYS A 176 -0.13 -5.21 29.69
N ASP A 177 0.73 -5.24 28.67
CA ASP A 177 1.74 -6.30 28.54
C ASP A 177 2.80 -6.17 29.64
N SER A 178 3.25 -4.95 29.97
CA SER A 178 4.19 -4.72 31.09
C SER A 178 3.61 -5.15 32.43
N ALA A 179 2.37 -4.76 32.74
CA ALA A 179 1.70 -5.18 33.96
C ALA A 179 1.63 -6.72 34.04
N ARG A 180 1.27 -7.38 32.94
CA ARG A 180 1.18 -8.85 32.90
C ARG A 180 2.54 -9.53 33.07
N VAL A 181 3.59 -9.06 32.40
CA VAL A 181 4.94 -9.65 32.49
C VAL A 181 5.54 -9.46 33.88
N MET A 182 5.14 -8.39 34.58
CA MET A 182 5.54 -8.11 35.96
C MET A 182 4.60 -8.76 37.00
N ASP A 183 3.78 -9.74 36.61
CA ASP A 183 2.84 -10.46 37.47
C ASP A 183 1.88 -9.55 38.24
N GLN A 184 1.55 -8.37 37.68
CA GLN A 184 0.58 -7.48 38.29
C GLN A 184 -0.85 -7.90 37.96
N PRO A 185 -1.82 -7.64 38.86
CA PRO A 185 -3.24 -7.91 38.61
C PRO A 185 -3.70 -7.21 37.33
N PHE A 186 -4.63 -7.83 36.60
CA PHE A 186 -5.23 -7.26 35.36
C PHE A 186 -5.77 -5.84 35.58
N SER A 187 -6.31 -5.56 36.80
CA SER A 187 -6.80 -4.23 37.18
C SER A 187 -5.73 -3.14 37.12
N MET A 188 -4.45 -3.46 37.32
CA MET A 188 -3.36 -2.49 37.20
C MET A 188 -3.27 -1.95 35.77
N GLY A 189 -3.21 -2.83 34.78
CA GLY A 189 -3.19 -2.42 33.37
C GLY A 189 -4.44 -1.64 32.95
N GLU A 190 -5.61 -2.04 33.47
CA GLU A 190 -6.86 -1.30 33.24
C GLU A 190 -6.85 0.11 33.87
N SER A 191 -6.37 0.25 35.10
CA SER A 191 -6.26 1.54 35.76
C SER A 191 -5.33 2.49 35.02
N LEU A 192 -4.15 2.01 34.64
CA LEU A 192 -3.21 2.79 33.84
C LEU A 192 -3.80 3.22 32.48
N THR A 193 -4.46 2.30 31.77
CA THR A 193 -5.04 2.64 30.47
C THR A 193 -6.24 3.57 30.54
N LYS A 194 -7.01 3.54 31.65
CA LYS A 194 -8.12 4.47 31.91
C LYS A 194 -7.64 5.88 32.28
N ALA A 195 -6.47 6.00 32.90
CA ALA A 195 -5.88 7.28 33.26
C ALA A 195 -5.27 8.02 32.07
N LEU A 196 -5.08 7.34 30.92
CA LEU A 196 -4.62 7.98 29.69
C LEU A 196 -5.67 8.95 29.12
N PRO A 197 -5.24 10.07 28.53
CA PRO A 197 -6.16 10.95 27.82
C PRO A 197 -6.81 10.24 26.63
N PRO A 198 -8.00 10.70 26.19
CA PRO A 198 -8.68 10.13 25.02
C PRO A 198 -7.80 10.15 23.77
N ALA A 199 -7.95 9.12 22.93
CA ALA A 199 -7.26 9.09 21.65
C ALA A 199 -7.74 10.23 20.73
N VAL A 200 -6.80 10.89 20.04
CA VAL A 200 -7.08 11.89 19.01
C VAL A 200 -6.79 11.30 17.65
N MET A 201 -7.74 11.33 16.72
CA MET A 201 -7.65 10.68 15.40
C MET A 201 -7.16 9.20 15.49
N ALA A 202 -7.74 8.46 16.46
CA ALA A 202 -7.39 7.06 16.76
C ALA A 202 -5.93 6.84 17.23
N LYS A 203 -5.22 7.89 17.64
CA LYS A 203 -3.86 7.80 18.19
C LYS A 203 -3.88 8.13 19.69
N ASP A 204 -3.39 7.20 20.50
CA ASP A 204 -3.11 7.46 21.90
C ASP A 204 -1.88 8.38 22.04
N ILE A 205 -1.73 9.03 23.20
CA ILE A 205 -0.50 9.77 23.53
C ILE A 205 0.66 8.77 23.67
N PRO A 206 1.84 9.02 23.07
CA PRO A 206 3.02 8.20 23.28
C PRO A 206 3.46 8.23 24.75
N LEU A 207 3.91 7.10 25.30
CA LEU A 207 4.31 7.03 26.71
C LEU A 207 5.45 8.00 27.04
N LYS A 208 6.39 8.21 26.12
CA LYS A 208 7.48 9.17 26.26
C LYS A 208 6.99 10.62 26.44
N ASP A 209 5.85 10.97 25.84
CA ASP A 209 5.30 12.33 25.85
C ASP A 209 4.55 12.63 27.17
N ILE A 210 4.25 11.62 27.97
CA ILE A 210 3.48 11.78 29.23
C ILE A 210 4.27 12.60 30.26
N GLU A 211 5.59 12.43 30.33
CA GLU A 211 6.46 13.13 31.25
C GLU A 211 7.22 14.32 30.61
N ASP A 212 7.09 14.53 29.30
CA ASP A 212 7.74 15.63 28.60
C ASP A 212 6.91 16.92 28.62
N PRO A 213 7.32 17.95 29.38
CA PRO A 213 6.59 19.24 29.43
C PRO A 213 6.51 19.96 28.09
N ALA A 214 7.38 19.64 27.12
CA ALA A 214 7.37 20.22 25.77
C ALA A 214 6.39 19.51 24.83
N ALA A 215 5.87 18.34 25.23
CA ALA A 215 4.93 17.58 24.41
C ALA A 215 3.58 18.32 24.27
N PRO A 216 2.99 18.37 23.06
CA PRO A 216 1.75 19.12 22.80
C PRO A 216 0.58 18.72 23.69
N ARG A 217 0.53 17.47 24.13
CA ARG A 217 -0.57 16.90 24.92
C ARG A 217 -0.18 16.64 26.40
N TYR A 218 0.94 17.21 26.85
CA TYR A 218 1.41 17.04 28.24
C TYR A 218 0.34 17.37 29.29
N GLY A 219 -0.38 18.48 29.11
CA GLY A 219 -1.44 18.90 30.05
C GLY A 219 -2.55 17.88 30.23
N GLU A 220 -2.93 17.17 29.14
CA GLU A 220 -4.00 16.18 29.14
C GLU A 220 -3.64 14.92 29.95
N ALA A 221 -2.36 14.61 30.09
CA ALA A 221 -1.86 13.43 30.81
C ALA A 221 -1.66 13.64 32.33
N ALA A 222 -2.14 14.76 32.90
CA ALA A 222 -2.01 15.04 34.33
C ALA A 222 -2.57 13.92 35.24
N PRO A 223 -3.77 13.33 34.98
CA PRO A 223 -4.29 12.25 35.80
C PRO A 223 -3.40 10.99 35.78
N PHE A 224 -2.78 10.70 34.63
CA PHE A 224 -1.84 9.59 34.50
C PHE A 224 -0.56 9.84 35.33
N ARG A 225 0.00 11.05 35.25
CA ARG A 225 1.19 11.43 36.04
C ARG A 225 0.91 11.39 37.55
N GLU A 226 -0.27 11.79 37.98
CA GLU A 226 -0.67 11.69 39.37
C GLU A 226 -0.73 10.23 39.86
N LEU A 227 -1.27 9.33 39.03
CA LEU A 227 -1.33 7.90 39.34
C LEU A 227 0.08 7.31 39.51
N ILE A 228 1.01 7.54 38.57
CA ILE A 228 2.37 7.02 38.68
C ILE A 228 3.22 7.72 39.76
N ALA A 229 2.84 8.92 40.20
CA ALA A 229 3.49 9.61 41.30
C ALA A 229 3.06 9.05 42.68
N THR A 230 1.84 8.54 42.78
CA THR A 230 1.25 8.03 44.05
C THR A 230 1.41 6.52 44.21
N ASP A 231 1.56 5.78 43.11
CA ASP A 231 1.70 4.31 43.11
C ASP A 231 3.07 3.90 42.53
N PRO A 232 4.04 3.46 43.36
CA PRO A 232 5.36 3.02 42.88
C PRO A 232 5.31 1.84 41.93
N VAL A 233 4.35 0.92 42.09
CA VAL A 233 4.18 -0.24 41.18
C VAL A 233 3.67 0.22 39.81
N ALA A 234 2.70 1.13 39.80
CA ALA A 234 2.22 1.74 38.55
C ALA A 234 3.35 2.46 37.81
N LYS A 235 4.25 3.15 38.53
CA LYS A 235 5.42 3.78 37.97
C LYS A 235 6.39 2.78 37.33
N GLU A 236 6.68 1.67 38.00
CA GLU A 236 7.57 0.63 37.48
C GLU A 236 7.00 -0.03 36.24
N VAL A 237 5.68 -0.30 36.20
CA VAL A 237 4.98 -0.78 35.00
C VAL A 237 5.08 0.22 33.87
N PHE A 238 4.91 1.50 34.14
CA PHE A 238 5.04 2.56 33.14
C PHE A 238 6.46 2.66 32.56
N GLU A 239 7.51 2.61 33.41
CA GLU A 239 8.90 2.64 32.95
C GLU A 239 9.20 1.43 32.04
N THR A 240 8.75 0.25 32.41
CA THR A 240 8.89 -0.96 31.59
C THR A 240 8.13 -0.81 30.25
N ALA A 241 6.92 -0.24 30.30
CA ALA A 241 6.09 -0.03 29.12
C ALA A 241 6.72 0.93 28.10
N LYS A 242 7.46 1.96 28.54
CA LYS A 242 8.22 2.86 27.66
C LYS A 242 9.24 2.09 26.81
N GLY A 243 9.84 1.04 27.35
CA GLY A 243 10.76 0.16 26.61
C GLY A 243 10.08 -0.79 25.61
N LEU A 244 8.79 -1.09 25.80
CA LEU A 244 8.02 -1.97 24.93
C LEU A 244 7.27 -1.23 23.84
N GLU A 245 6.87 0.02 24.07
CA GLU A 245 6.13 0.81 23.11
C GLU A 245 6.92 0.98 21.79
N GLY A 246 6.26 0.74 20.68
CA GLY A 246 6.87 0.84 19.34
C GLY A 246 7.62 -0.41 18.87
N LEU A 247 7.92 -1.37 19.76
CA LEU A 247 8.53 -2.62 19.31
C LEU A 247 7.58 -3.42 18.41
N LYS A 248 8.14 -4.13 17.45
CA LYS A 248 7.38 -5.06 16.61
C LYS A 248 6.93 -6.26 17.45
N ARG A 249 5.63 -6.56 17.38
CA ARG A 249 5.03 -7.66 18.13
C ARG A 249 4.72 -8.87 17.28
N GLN A 250 4.03 -8.62 16.19
CA GLN A 250 3.57 -9.68 15.28
C GLN A 250 3.57 -9.14 13.86
N TRP A 251 3.64 -10.06 12.91
CA TRP A 251 3.43 -9.76 11.51
C TRP A 251 1.99 -10.06 11.09
N GLY A 252 1.57 -9.45 10.01
CA GLY A 252 0.30 -9.67 9.34
C GLY A 252 0.47 -9.55 7.84
N VAL A 253 -0.62 -9.62 7.09
CA VAL A 253 -0.64 -9.40 5.65
C VAL A 253 -1.29 -8.06 5.36
N HIS A 254 -0.73 -7.30 4.45
CA HIS A 254 -1.30 -6.04 4.01
C HIS A 254 -2.69 -6.26 3.40
N ALA A 255 -3.66 -5.44 3.80
CA ALA A 255 -5.06 -5.63 3.39
C ALA A 255 -5.29 -5.44 1.89
N ALA A 256 -4.46 -4.60 1.23
CA ALA A 256 -4.68 -4.18 -0.15
C ALA A 256 -3.51 -4.47 -1.09
N GLY A 257 -2.25 -4.31 -0.65
CA GLY A 257 -1.09 -4.35 -1.53
C GLY A 257 -0.73 -5.76 -1.99
N VAL A 258 -0.44 -5.88 -3.29
CA VAL A 258 0.11 -7.08 -3.93
C VAL A 258 1.35 -6.65 -4.71
N ILE A 259 2.45 -7.36 -4.55
CA ILE A 259 3.67 -7.15 -5.32
C ILE A 259 3.59 -8.00 -6.58
N MET A 260 3.93 -7.38 -7.71
CA MET A 260 4.16 -8.04 -8.98
C MET A 260 5.57 -7.69 -9.47
N SER A 261 6.32 -8.68 -9.93
CA SER A 261 7.72 -8.51 -10.31
C SER A 261 8.03 -9.12 -11.68
N SER A 262 8.97 -8.53 -12.41
CA SER A 262 9.53 -9.08 -13.65
C SER A 262 10.44 -10.28 -13.41
N VAL A 263 10.96 -10.43 -12.19
CA VAL A 263 11.82 -11.54 -11.77
C VAL A 263 11.21 -12.25 -10.55
N PRO A 264 11.64 -13.46 -10.21
CA PRO A 264 11.19 -14.12 -8.97
C PRO A 264 11.42 -13.22 -7.75
N VAL A 265 10.38 -13.04 -6.93
CA VAL A 265 10.44 -12.11 -5.78
C VAL A 265 11.55 -12.51 -4.80
N ILE A 266 11.82 -13.84 -4.66
CA ILE A 266 12.87 -14.35 -3.77
C ILE A 266 14.28 -13.91 -4.15
N ASP A 267 14.50 -13.54 -5.41
CA ASP A 267 15.81 -13.05 -5.88
C ASP A 267 16.08 -11.59 -5.45
N VAL A 268 15.02 -10.89 -5.00
CA VAL A 268 15.10 -9.47 -4.63
C VAL A 268 14.91 -9.26 -3.15
N ILE A 269 13.91 -9.91 -2.56
CA ILE A 269 13.55 -9.77 -1.15
C ILE A 269 13.21 -11.13 -0.53
N PRO A 270 13.46 -11.32 0.78
CA PRO A 270 13.04 -12.53 1.48
C PRO A 270 11.53 -12.71 1.43
N ILE A 271 11.09 -13.95 1.28
CA ILE A 271 9.69 -14.34 1.30
C ILE A 271 9.47 -15.46 2.32
N MET A 272 8.24 -15.56 2.81
CA MET A 272 7.81 -16.65 3.70
C MET A 272 6.46 -17.19 3.28
N ARG A 273 6.18 -18.44 3.65
CA ARG A 273 4.89 -19.08 3.40
C ARG A 273 4.06 -19.10 4.68
N ARG A 274 2.83 -18.61 4.59
CA ARG A 274 1.87 -18.73 5.69
C ARG A 274 1.46 -20.17 5.90
N LEU A 275 1.54 -20.63 7.16
CA LEU A 275 1.16 -22.02 7.49
C LEU A 275 -0.35 -22.28 7.40
N GLN A 276 -1.17 -21.22 7.53
CA GLN A 276 -2.63 -21.34 7.58
C GLN A 276 -3.25 -21.66 6.21
N ASP A 277 -2.77 -21.05 5.16
CA ASP A 277 -3.35 -21.11 3.80
C ASP A 277 -2.31 -21.34 2.70
N GLY A 278 -1.02 -21.45 3.06
CA GLY A 278 0.06 -21.64 2.10
C GLY A 278 0.41 -20.42 1.26
N GLN A 279 -0.21 -19.27 1.51
CA GLN A 279 0.03 -18.03 0.76
C GLN A 279 1.47 -17.55 0.96
N VAL A 280 2.12 -17.15 -0.13
CA VAL A 280 3.45 -16.54 -0.11
C VAL A 280 3.32 -15.06 0.18
N ILE A 281 4.13 -14.58 1.11
CA ILE A 281 4.20 -13.17 1.50
C ILE A 281 5.67 -12.74 1.64
N THR A 282 5.95 -11.46 1.55
CA THR A 282 7.28 -10.92 1.87
C THR A 282 7.61 -11.11 3.35
N GLN A 283 8.90 -11.13 3.70
CA GLN A 283 9.35 -11.27 5.08
C GLN A 283 9.99 -9.98 5.58
#